data_340ee6b1dfb9ca7a50e887d6ee179b34
#
_entry.id   340ee6b1dfb9ca7a50e887d6ee179b34
#
_cell.length_a   1.000
_cell.length_b   1.000
_cell.length_c   1.000
_cell.angle_alpha   90.00
_cell.angle_beta   90.00
_cell.angle_gamma   90.00
#
_symmetry.space_group_name_H-M   'P 1'
#
loop_
_entity.id
_entity.type
_entity.pdbx_description
1 polymer ?
#
loop_
_entity_poly.entity_id
_entity_poly.type
_entity_poly.pdbx_seq_one_letter_code
_entity_poly.pdbx_strand_id
1 'polypeptide(L)'
;LLTDLEEWGCVERTEDGRLRVLTDCFTISQPGRHFAHVVTRSMTDLSRTLLHNMEQPDKDQRWMQRFVWTDRLLARDVSQFRELAVRQGRYSTDMLDEWLAGHEADTDYPHGNMLHRAGVGVYYFEVENDGDGD
;
A
#
# COMPACT_ATOMS: atom_id res chain seq x y z
N LEU A 1 -13.94 9.80 -9.05
CA LEU A 1 -12.49 9.67 -8.81
C LEU A 1 -11.87 11.01 -8.38
N LEU A 2 -12.00 12.12 -9.17
CA LEU A 2 -11.41 13.41 -8.79
C LEU A 2 -12.03 13.98 -7.52
N THR A 3 -13.35 13.98 -7.42
CA THR A 3 -14.10 14.37 -6.22
C THR A 3 -13.65 13.56 -5.00
N ASP A 4 -13.41 12.28 -5.18
CA ASP A 4 -12.95 11.39 -4.10
C ASP A 4 -11.53 11.78 -3.65
N LEU A 5 -10.63 12.13 -4.58
CA LEU A 5 -9.27 12.58 -4.25
C LEU A 5 -9.25 13.93 -3.52
N GLU A 6 -10.17 14.84 -3.86
CA GLU A 6 -10.36 16.12 -3.14
C GLU A 6 -10.91 15.86 -1.72
N GLU A 7 -11.94 15.01 -1.59
CA GLU A 7 -12.52 14.62 -0.29
C GLU A 7 -11.50 13.88 0.61
N TRP A 8 -10.58 13.16 0.01
CA TRP A 8 -9.53 12.43 0.72
C TRP A 8 -8.33 13.30 1.10
N GLY A 9 -8.31 14.57 0.63
CA GLY A 9 -7.21 15.48 0.89
C GLY A 9 -5.91 15.09 0.19
N CYS A 10 -5.99 14.30 -0.88
CA CYS A 10 -4.84 13.92 -1.69
C CYS A 10 -4.48 15.01 -2.70
N VAL A 11 -5.48 15.76 -3.14
CA VAL A 11 -5.35 16.90 -4.04
C VAL A 11 -6.17 18.07 -3.55
N GLU A 12 -5.77 19.26 -3.90
CA GLU A 12 -6.58 20.46 -3.75
C GLU A 12 -6.72 21.19 -5.09
N ARG A 13 -7.82 21.91 -5.24
CA ARG A 13 -8.02 22.79 -6.38
C ARG A 13 -7.49 24.17 -6.04
N THR A 14 -6.56 24.65 -6.85
CA THR A 14 -5.99 26.00 -6.73
C THR A 14 -6.93 27.06 -7.29
N GLU A 15 -6.73 28.33 -6.95
CA GLU A 15 -7.56 29.47 -7.42
C GLU A 15 -7.61 29.61 -8.93
N ASP A 16 -6.57 29.18 -9.65
CA ASP A 16 -6.48 29.15 -11.12
C ASP A 16 -7.12 27.87 -11.74
N GLY A 17 -7.80 27.06 -10.94
CA GLY A 17 -8.53 25.86 -11.37
C GLY A 17 -7.66 24.63 -11.62
N ARG A 18 -6.36 24.70 -11.33
CA ARG A 18 -5.46 23.54 -11.43
C ARG A 18 -5.59 22.65 -10.20
N LEU A 19 -5.09 21.43 -10.33
CA LEU A 19 -4.99 20.50 -9.22
C LEU A 19 -3.57 20.50 -8.66
N ARG A 20 -3.46 20.66 -7.36
CA ARG A 20 -2.21 20.51 -6.63
C ARG A 20 -2.25 19.23 -5.83
N VAL A 21 -1.26 18.35 -6.03
CA VAL A 21 -1.09 17.14 -5.22
C VAL A 21 -0.55 17.55 -3.85
N LEU A 22 -1.24 17.11 -2.79
CA LEU A 22 -0.91 17.43 -1.40
C LEU A 22 -0.08 16.32 -0.72
N THR A 23 -0.11 15.12 -1.27
CA THR A 23 0.59 13.97 -0.71
C THR A 23 1.10 13.05 -1.80
N ASP A 24 2.34 12.59 -1.66
CA ASP A 24 3.00 11.70 -2.61
C ASP A 24 2.63 10.22 -2.40
N CYS A 25 1.93 9.91 -1.32
CA CYS A 25 1.49 8.57 -1.03
C CYS A 25 0.08 8.58 -0.45
N PHE A 26 -0.61 7.49 -0.65
CA PHE A 26 -1.96 7.26 -0.16
C PHE A 26 -1.94 7.10 1.37
N THR A 27 -1.78 8.22 2.07
CA THR A 27 -1.77 8.24 3.53
C THR A 27 -3.16 8.62 4.04
N ILE A 28 -3.75 7.74 4.82
CA ILE A 28 -5.06 7.99 5.43
C ILE A 28 -4.86 8.96 6.59
N SER A 29 -5.23 10.21 6.38
CA SER A 29 -5.07 11.28 7.38
C SER A 29 -6.27 11.50 8.30
N GLN A 30 -7.44 10.94 7.96
CA GLN A 30 -8.67 11.10 8.76
C GLN A 30 -9.55 9.85 8.76
N PRO A 31 -10.19 9.50 9.91
CA PRO A 31 -11.17 8.44 9.97
C PRO A 31 -12.44 8.86 9.22
N GLY A 32 -12.84 8.08 8.22
CA GLY A 32 -14.04 8.29 7.42
C GLY A 32 -14.37 7.06 6.58
N ARG A 33 -15.35 7.17 5.68
CA ARG A 33 -15.73 6.08 4.77
C ARG A 33 -14.55 5.56 3.96
N HIS A 34 -13.65 6.46 3.57
CA HIS A 34 -12.45 6.13 2.84
C HIS A 34 -11.50 5.25 3.67
N PHE A 35 -11.28 5.58 4.95
CA PHE A 35 -10.49 4.74 5.84
C PHE A 35 -10.99 3.30 5.87
N ALA A 36 -12.29 3.10 6.11
CA ALA A 36 -12.89 1.77 6.12
C ALA A 36 -12.71 1.03 4.78
N HIS A 37 -12.84 1.74 3.65
CA HIS A 37 -12.63 1.17 2.32
C HIS A 37 -11.19 0.71 2.11
N VAL A 38 -10.20 1.56 2.43
CA VAL A 38 -8.77 1.22 2.27
C VAL A 38 -8.38 0.07 3.19
N VAL A 39 -8.80 0.09 4.46
CA VAL A 39 -8.53 -0.99 5.40
C VAL A 39 -9.13 -2.31 4.89
N THR A 40 -10.41 -2.30 4.54
CA THR A 40 -11.09 -3.52 4.02
C THR A 40 -10.38 -4.05 2.78
N ARG A 41 -10.01 -3.18 1.85
CA ARG A 41 -9.33 -3.56 0.62
C ARG A 41 -7.95 -4.16 0.89
N SER A 42 -7.14 -3.50 1.71
CA SER A 42 -5.79 -3.96 2.06
C SER A 42 -5.83 -5.30 2.79
N MET A 43 -6.75 -5.46 3.75
CA MET A 43 -6.92 -6.72 4.46
C MET A 43 -7.42 -7.84 3.54
N THR A 44 -8.33 -7.53 2.62
CA THR A 44 -8.82 -8.51 1.63
C THR A 44 -7.69 -8.96 0.69
N ASP A 45 -6.88 -8.05 0.19
CA ASP A 45 -5.78 -8.38 -0.73
C ASP A 45 -4.69 -9.19 -0.03
N LEU A 46 -4.34 -8.83 1.21
CA LEU A 46 -3.43 -9.63 2.04
C LEU A 46 -4.00 -11.04 2.27
N SER A 47 -5.26 -11.14 2.65
CA SER A 47 -5.92 -12.44 2.87
C SER A 47 -5.94 -13.32 1.61
N ARG A 48 -6.17 -12.73 0.44
CA ARG A 48 -6.07 -13.44 -0.85
C ARG A 48 -4.68 -13.99 -1.11
N THR A 49 -3.64 -13.20 -0.83
CA THR A 49 -2.24 -13.65 -0.97
C THR A 49 -1.95 -14.84 -0.05
N LEU A 50 -2.38 -14.76 1.21
CA LEU A 50 -2.17 -15.82 2.19
C LEU A 50 -2.90 -17.11 1.79
N LEU A 51 -4.18 -17.02 1.40
CA LEU A 51 -4.97 -18.16 0.96
C LEU A 51 -4.39 -18.80 -0.31
N HIS A 52 -4.05 -17.99 -1.32
CA HIS A 52 -3.41 -18.47 -2.52
C HIS A 52 -2.12 -19.26 -2.21
N ASN A 53 -1.24 -18.69 -1.37
CA ASN A 53 0.01 -19.34 -1.01
C ASN A 53 -0.17 -20.61 -0.19
N MET A 54 -1.24 -20.69 0.61
CA MET A 54 -1.59 -21.87 1.40
C MET A 54 -2.11 -23.01 0.51
N GLU A 55 -2.91 -22.67 -0.50
CA GLU A 55 -3.50 -23.63 -1.42
C GLU A 55 -2.54 -24.04 -2.56
N GLN A 56 -1.50 -23.24 -2.82
CA GLN A 56 -0.56 -23.46 -3.92
C GLN A 56 0.59 -24.40 -3.50
N PRO A 57 0.63 -25.65 -3.98
CA PRO A 57 1.68 -26.60 -3.64
C PRO A 57 3.02 -26.24 -4.30
N ASP A 58 2.98 -25.68 -5.51
CA ASP A 58 4.18 -25.25 -6.24
C ASP A 58 4.69 -23.92 -5.70
N LYS A 59 5.92 -23.93 -5.19
CA LYS A 59 6.56 -22.75 -4.60
C LYS A 59 6.81 -21.65 -5.63
N ASP A 60 7.03 -21.99 -6.88
CA ASP A 60 7.32 -21.03 -7.94
C ASP A 60 6.07 -20.30 -8.43
N GLN A 61 4.89 -20.82 -8.09
CA GLN A 61 3.60 -20.19 -8.37
C GLN A 61 3.04 -19.37 -7.21
N ARG A 62 3.74 -19.32 -6.08
CA ARG A 62 3.31 -18.54 -4.92
C ARG A 62 3.54 -17.06 -5.15
N TRP A 63 2.60 -16.27 -4.66
CA TRP A 63 2.72 -14.82 -4.69
C TRP A 63 3.73 -14.35 -3.65
N MET A 64 4.36 -13.20 -3.92
CA MET A 64 5.34 -12.61 -3.03
C MET A 64 4.72 -12.30 -1.66
N GLN A 65 5.33 -12.82 -0.62
CA GLN A 65 4.99 -12.56 0.77
C GLN A 65 6.29 -12.50 1.58
N ARG A 66 6.55 -11.35 2.18
CA ARG A 66 7.77 -11.14 2.97
C ARG A 66 7.46 -10.36 4.23
N PHE A 67 8.02 -10.84 5.35
CA PHE A 67 8.02 -10.16 6.63
C PHE A 67 9.43 -10.08 7.15
N VAL A 68 9.78 -8.95 7.75
CA VAL A 68 10.97 -8.78 8.58
C VAL A 68 10.54 -8.05 9.85
N TRP A 69 10.82 -8.62 10.98
CA TRP A 69 10.46 -8.05 12.26
C TRP A 69 11.37 -8.57 13.38
N THR A 70 11.39 -7.88 14.49
CA THR A 70 12.06 -8.29 15.73
C THR A 70 11.31 -7.70 16.93
N ASP A 71 11.23 -8.45 18.01
CA ASP A 71 10.69 -7.98 19.31
C ASP A 71 11.76 -7.31 20.18
N ARG A 72 12.99 -7.16 19.67
CA ARG A 72 14.15 -6.75 20.44
C ARG A 72 14.87 -5.52 19.87
N LEU A 73 14.16 -4.67 19.15
CA LEU A 73 14.71 -3.41 18.68
C LEU A 73 14.80 -2.44 19.86
N LEU A 74 15.96 -1.82 20.02
CA LEU A 74 16.13 -0.82 21.08
C LEU A 74 15.35 0.46 20.74
N ALA A 75 14.70 1.07 21.72
CA ALA A 75 13.89 2.28 21.52
C ALA A 75 14.66 3.41 20.80
N ARG A 76 15.95 3.56 21.08
CA ARG A 76 16.82 4.56 20.42
C ARG A 76 17.00 4.34 18.91
N ASP A 77 16.80 3.11 18.43
CA ASP A 77 17.05 2.73 17.04
C ASP A 77 15.74 2.72 16.22
N VAL A 78 14.57 2.86 16.86
CA VAL A 78 13.24 2.82 16.22
C VAL A 78 13.09 3.90 15.15
N SER A 79 13.51 5.14 15.45
CA SER A 79 13.42 6.25 14.48
C SER A 79 14.26 5.99 13.23
N GLN A 80 15.47 5.47 13.40
CA GLN A 80 16.35 5.13 12.28
C GLN A 80 15.78 4.00 11.42
N PHE A 81 15.19 3.00 12.05
CA PHE A 81 14.54 1.91 11.33
C PHE A 81 13.29 2.39 10.58
N ARG A 82 12.47 3.27 11.20
CA ARG A 82 11.32 3.91 10.55
C ARG A 82 11.72 4.68 9.29
N GLU A 83 12.76 5.53 9.38
CA GLU A 83 13.26 6.28 8.24
C GLU A 83 13.75 5.36 7.11
N LEU A 84 14.46 4.29 7.47
CA LEU A 84 14.89 3.28 6.51
C LEU A 84 13.71 2.59 5.84
N ALA A 85 12.73 2.14 6.62
CA ALA A 85 11.53 1.45 6.11
C ALA A 85 10.71 2.34 5.17
N VAL A 86 10.49 3.61 5.55
CA VAL A 86 9.79 4.59 4.69
C VAL A 86 10.53 4.81 3.38
N ARG A 87 11.85 5.04 3.44
CA ARG A 87 12.66 5.26 2.24
C ARG A 87 12.65 4.06 1.29
N GLN A 88 12.85 2.85 1.82
CA GLN A 88 12.86 1.63 1.01
C GLN A 88 11.46 1.26 0.49
N GLY A 89 10.44 1.45 1.33
CA GLY A 89 9.06 1.23 0.93
C GLY A 89 8.66 2.14 -0.23
N ARG A 90 8.91 3.45 -0.13
CA ARG A 90 8.65 4.41 -1.21
C ARG A 90 9.39 4.05 -2.48
N TYR A 91 10.68 3.85 -2.41
CA TYR A 91 11.47 3.50 -3.60
C TYR A 91 10.91 2.27 -4.34
N SER A 92 10.53 1.24 -3.58
CA SER A 92 9.99 0.02 -4.18
C SER A 92 8.59 0.23 -4.77
N THR A 93 7.73 0.98 -4.10
CA THR A 93 6.37 1.24 -4.60
C THR A 93 6.35 2.17 -5.79
N ASP A 94 7.18 3.23 -5.80
CA ASP A 94 7.26 4.18 -6.90
C ASP A 94 7.72 3.50 -8.20
N MET A 95 8.75 2.64 -8.09
CA MET A 95 9.23 1.85 -9.25
C MET A 95 8.16 0.90 -9.80
N LEU A 96 7.39 0.26 -8.93
CA LEU A 96 6.32 -0.66 -9.34
C LEU A 96 5.12 0.09 -9.90
N ASP A 97 4.79 1.26 -9.36
CA ASP A 97 3.71 2.12 -9.84
C ASP A 97 4.00 2.65 -11.24
N GLU A 98 5.23 3.12 -11.48
CA GLU A 98 5.69 3.54 -12.81
C GLU A 98 5.57 2.39 -13.83
N TRP A 99 5.94 1.19 -13.43
CA TRP A 99 5.81 0.01 -14.31
C TRP A 99 4.33 -0.29 -14.62
N LEU A 100 3.47 -0.28 -13.61
CA LEU A 100 2.03 -0.51 -13.77
C LEU A 100 1.40 0.55 -14.68
N ALA A 101 1.69 1.83 -14.44
CA ALA A 101 1.18 2.94 -15.25
C ALA A 101 1.54 2.80 -16.74
N GLY A 102 2.72 2.24 -17.04
CA GLY A 102 3.14 1.96 -18.43
C GLY A 102 2.48 0.73 -19.07
N HIS A 103 1.72 -0.08 -18.29
CA HIS A 103 1.13 -1.35 -18.74
C HIS A 103 -0.38 -1.46 -18.48
N GLU A 104 -1.00 -0.40 -18.01
CA GLU A 104 -2.46 -0.34 -17.90
C GLU A 104 -3.11 -0.36 -19.27
N ALA A 105 -4.18 -1.14 -19.40
CA ALA A 105 -4.98 -1.15 -20.62
C ALA A 105 -5.73 0.18 -20.77
N ASP A 106 -5.83 0.66 -22.00
CA ASP A 106 -6.64 1.82 -22.31
C ASP A 106 -8.11 1.62 -21.91
N THR A 107 -8.81 2.72 -21.60
CA THR A 107 -10.24 2.68 -21.23
C THR A 107 -11.11 2.07 -22.32
N ASP A 108 -10.67 2.14 -23.58
CA ASP A 108 -11.35 1.59 -24.76
C ASP A 108 -10.89 0.16 -25.11
N TYR A 109 -10.23 -0.53 -24.17
CA TYR A 109 -9.76 -1.88 -24.40
C TYR A 109 -10.91 -2.81 -24.77
N PRO A 110 -10.78 -3.66 -25.83
CA PRO A 110 -11.90 -4.45 -26.33
C PRO A 110 -12.51 -5.34 -25.27
N HIS A 111 -13.83 -5.29 -25.14
CA HIS A 111 -14.59 -6.19 -24.27
C HIS A 111 -14.32 -7.65 -24.68
N GLY A 112 -13.92 -8.48 -23.71
CA GLY A 112 -13.66 -9.91 -23.93
C GLY A 112 -12.23 -10.34 -23.58
N ASN A 113 -11.30 -9.42 -23.40
CA ASN A 113 -9.99 -9.73 -22.85
C ASN A 113 -10.05 -9.75 -21.32
N MET A 114 -9.32 -10.70 -20.74
CA MET A 114 -9.27 -10.85 -19.28
C MET A 114 -8.34 -9.79 -18.69
N LEU A 115 -8.91 -8.83 -17.95
CA LEU A 115 -8.13 -7.87 -17.18
C LEU A 115 -7.89 -8.42 -15.77
N HIS A 116 -6.68 -8.22 -15.28
CA HIS A 116 -6.29 -8.58 -13.92
C HIS A 116 -6.08 -7.33 -13.09
N ARG A 117 -6.50 -7.38 -11.85
CA ARG A 117 -6.10 -6.41 -10.84
C ARG A 117 -4.90 -6.98 -10.10
N ALA A 118 -3.77 -6.30 -10.19
CA ALA A 118 -2.53 -6.64 -9.49
C ALA A 118 -2.01 -5.44 -8.71
N GLY A 119 -1.19 -5.69 -7.70
CA GLY A 119 -0.58 -4.63 -6.91
C GLY A 119 0.30 -5.18 -5.80
N VAL A 120 1.06 -4.28 -5.17
CA VAL A 120 1.91 -4.57 -4.01
C VAL A 120 1.56 -3.57 -2.92
N GLY A 121 1.35 -4.05 -1.70
CA GLY A 121 1.19 -3.22 -0.51
C GLY A 121 2.41 -3.36 0.39
N VAL A 122 2.94 -2.24 0.85
CA VAL A 122 4.03 -2.17 1.84
C VAL A 122 3.53 -1.38 3.03
N TYR A 123 3.80 -1.88 4.22
CA TYR A 123 3.43 -1.20 5.46
C TYR A 123 4.53 -1.34 6.49
N TYR A 124 4.64 -0.33 7.34
CA TYR A 124 5.48 -0.30 8.51
C TYR A 124 4.61 -0.39 9.76
N PHE A 125 5.10 -1.06 10.78
CA PHE A 125 4.46 -1.09 12.10
C PHE A 125 5.50 -0.99 13.20
N GLU A 126 5.11 -0.41 14.32
CA GLU A 126 5.84 -0.44 15.58
C GLU A 126 4.86 -0.62 16.73
N VAL A 127 5.25 -1.41 17.70
CA VAL A 127 4.48 -1.67 18.92
C VAL A 127 5.45 -1.57 20.09
N GLU A 128 5.10 -0.78 21.09
CA GLU A 128 5.83 -0.79 22.36
C GLU A 128 5.57 -2.13 23.05
N ASN A 129 6.64 -2.87 23.33
CA ASN A 129 6.52 -4.02 24.19
C ASN A 129 6.52 -3.50 25.64
N ASP A 130 5.35 -3.35 26.24
CA ASP A 130 5.21 -3.20 27.67
C ASP A 130 5.86 -4.44 28.29
N GLY A 131 6.94 -4.22 29.04
CA GLY A 131 7.84 -5.27 29.52
C GLY A 131 7.25 -6.29 30.52
N ASP A 132 5.97 -6.64 30.37
CA ASP A 132 5.28 -7.73 31.03
C ASP A 132 5.35 -9.00 30.16
N GLY A 133 6.55 -9.52 30.03
CA GLY A 133 6.78 -10.86 29.50
C GLY A 133 7.11 -11.79 30.65
N ASP A 134 6.20 -12.70 30.94
CA ASP A 134 6.45 -13.90 31.77
C ASP A 134 7.65 -14.72 31.26
#